data_5b903021da581202f53fcf8926d5ccbf
#
_entry.id   5b903021da581202f53fcf8926d5ccbf
#
_cell.length_a   1.000
_cell.length_b   1.000
_cell.length_c   1.000
_cell.angle_alpha   90.00
_cell.angle_beta   90.00
_cell.angle_gamma   90.00
#
_symmetry.space_group_name_H-M   'P 1'
#
loop_
_entity.id
_entity.type
_entity.pdbx_description
1 polymer ?
#
loop_
_entity_poly.entity_id
_entity_poly.type
_entity_poly.pdbx_seq_one_letter_code
_entity_poly.pdbx_strand_id
1 'polypeptide(L)'
;MTLSRKLSTVCLVAAALLGASVLPSAAEGLSRTELNRADVSGADGLEVVVSRLEIAPGATVPPHSHPGDEHLIVLDGGTLAMPDGKTLEFKPGMALMFPKGKVHGNLTNAGTAPIVVYTTHIIQKGQPLTIPAK
;
A
#
# COMPACT_ATOMS: atom_id res chain seq x y z
N MET A 1 -60.24 5.02 -48.73
CA MET A 1 -59.99 5.23 -47.31
C MET A 1 -58.71 4.49 -46.92
N THR A 2 -57.59 5.20 -46.89
CA THR A 2 -56.25 4.63 -46.62
C THR A 2 -55.79 5.11 -45.23
N LEU A 3 -55.73 4.17 -44.30
CA LEU A 3 -55.24 4.45 -42.93
C LEU A 3 -53.72 4.43 -42.91
N SER A 4 -53.11 5.61 -42.70
CA SER A 4 -51.69 5.74 -42.50
C SER A 4 -51.32 5.44 -41.02
N ARG A 5 -50.59 4.37 -40.75
CA ARG A 5 -50.02 4.04 -39.44
C ARG A 5 -48.70 4.77 -39.28
N LYS A 6 -48.66 5.72 -38.39
CA LYS A 6 -47.38 6.34 -37.93
C LYS A 6 -46.68 5.40 -36.97
N LEU A 7 -45.51 4.91 -37.34
CA LEU A 7 -44.58 4.21 -36.45
C LEU A 7 -43.80 5.29 -35.65
N SER A 8 -44.01 5.30 -34.35
CA SER A 8 -43.18 6.10 -33.44
C SER A 8 -41.94 5.27 -33.02
N THR A 9 -40.80 5.68 -33.49
CA THR A 9 -39.49 5.10 -33.08
C THR A 9 -39.12 5.67 -31.73
N VAL A 10 -39.16 4.83 -30.70
CA VAL A 10 -38.65 5.19 -29.37
C VAL A 10 -37.14 4.86 -29.36
N CYS A 11 -36.30 5.91 -29.37
CA CYS A 11 -34.86 5.77 -29.14
C CYS A 11 -34.61 5.58 -27.65
N LEU A 12 -34.19 4.35 -27.27
CA LEU A 12 -33.70 4.08 -25.94
C LEU A 12 -32.23 4.54 -25.88
N VAL A 13 -31.95 5.62 -25.17
CA VAL A 13 -30.59 6.07 -24.85
C VAL A 13 -30.13 5.28 -23.62
N ALA A 14 -29.29 4.29 -23.84
CA ALA A 14 -28.61 3.57 -22.76
C ALA A 14 -27.44 4.45 -22.24
N ALA A 15 -27.61 5.07 -21.09
CA ALA A 15 -26.53 5.77 -20.39
C ALA A 15 -25.59 4.72 -19.77
N ALA A 16 -24.43 4.52 -20.37
CA ALA A 16 -23.35 3.73 -19.77
C ALA A 16 -22.71 4.53 -18.63
N LEU A 17 -22.98 4.13 -17.40
CA LEU A 17 -22.26 4.60 -16.21
C LEU A 17 -20.84 4.00 -16.24
N LEU A 18 -19.87 4.76 -16.71
CA LEU A 18 -18.46 4.43 -16.50
C LEU A 18 -18.14 4.62 -15.00
N GLY A 19 -18.16 3.52 -14.26
CA GLY A 19 -17.63 3.50 -12.90
C GLY A 19 -16.12 3.75 -12.96
N ALA A 20 -15.65 4.92 -12.60
CA ALA A 20 -14.24 5.20 -12.38
C ALA A 20 -13.80 4.42 -11.15
N SER A 21 -13.08 3.31 -11.36
CA SER A 21 -12.37 2.62 -10.28
C SER A 21 -11.24 3.53 -9.82
N VAL A 22 -11.41 4.16 -8.66
CA VAL A 22 -10.34 4.90 -7.98
C VAL A 22 -9.37 3.85 -7.45
N LEU A 23 -8.28 3.61 -8.19
CA LEU A 23 -7.14 2.84 -7.67
C LEU A 23 -6.56 3.63 -6.48
N PRO A 24 -6.20 2.97 -5.36
CA PRO A 24 -5.53 3.65 -4.27
C PRO A 24 -4.25 4.27 -4.82
N SER A 25 -4.13 5.60 -4.68
CA SER A 25 -2.92 6.32 -5.04
C SER A 25 -1.78 5.79 -4.17
N ALA A 26 -0.79 5.15 -4.79
CA ALA A 26 0.48 4.94 -4.11
C ALA A 26 1.01 6.32 -3.71
N ALA A 27 1.46 6.48 -2.47
CA ALA A 27 2.08 7.73 -2.04
C ALA A 27 3.25 8.04 -2.97
N GLU A 28 3.34 9.29 -3.44
CA GLU A 28 4.35 9.68 -4.43
C GLU A 28 5.76 9.33 -3.92
N GLY A 29 6.53 8.65 -4.76
CA GLY A 29 7.88 8.20 -4.43
C GLY A 29 7.98 6.95 -3.55
N LEU A 30 6.87 6.29 -3.22
CA LEU A 30 6.89 4.97 -2.61
C LEU A 30 6.59 3.89 -3.65
N SER A 31 7.43 2.86 -3.68
CA SER A 31 7.22 1.69 -4.54
C SER A 31 7.27 0.42 -3.71
N ARG A 32 6.17 -0.32 -3.69
CA ARG A 32 6.09 -1.64 -3.03
C ARG A 32 5.90 -2.73 -4.08
N THR A 33 6.79 -3.70 -4.08
CA THR A 33 6.69 -4.90 -4.92
C THR A 33 6.49 -6.10 -4.02
N GLU A 34 5.37 -6.82 -4.18
CA GLU A 34 5.17 -8.12 -3.53
C GLU A 34 6.10 -9.14 -4.19
N LEU A 35 6.90 -9.82 -3.39
CA LEU A 35 7.87 -10.81 -3.84
C LEU A 35 7.36 -12.24 -3.64
N ASN A 36 6.61 -12.46 -2.55
CA ASN A 36 6.04 -13.75 -2.22
C ASN A 36 4.79 -13.57 -1.36
N ARG A 37 3.85 -14.50 -1.52
CA ARG A 37 2.67 -14.67 -0.67
C ARG A 37 2.41 -16.16 -0.49
N ALA A 38 2.26 -16.61 0.75
CA ALA A 38 2.02 -18.00 1.06
C ALA A 38 1.21 -18.16 2.34
N ASP A 39 0.52 -19.27 2.47
CA ASP A 39 -0.16 -19.65 3.71
C ASP A 39 0.83 -19.93 4.83
N VAL A 40 0.49 -19.55 6.06
CA VAL A 40 1.26 -19.92 7.24
C VAL A 40 0.99 -21.38 7.58
N SER A 41 2.01 -22.23 7.53
CA SER A 41 1.87 -23.63 7.90
C SER A 41 1.44 -23.79 9.36
N GLY A 42 0.36 -24.53 9.61
CA GLY A 42 -0.17 -24.79 10.96
C GLY A 42 -0.94 -23.62 11.59
N ALA A 43 -1.28 -22.59 10.82
CA ALA A 43 -2.11 -21.47 11.28
C ALA A 43 -3.15 -21.10 10.22
N ASP A 44 -4.30 -21.74 10.31
CA ASP A 44 -5.40 -21.53 9.37
C ASP A 44 -5.83 -20.05 9.29
N GLY A 45 -6.11 -19.59 8.08
CA GLY A 45 -6.59 -18.23 7.84
C GLY A 45 -5.49 -17.14 7.90
N LEU A 46 -4.23 -17.51 8.14
CA LEU A 46 -3.10 -16.58 8.07
C LEU A 46 -2.29 -16.77 6.78
N GLU A 47 -1.72 -15.67 6.32
CA GLU A 47 -0.77 -15.65 5.21
C GLU A 47 0.46 -14.80 5.55
N VAL A 48 1.59 -15.17 4.95
CA VAL A 48 2.82 -14.37 4.95
C VAL A 48 2.90 -13.62 3.63
N VAL A 49 3.18 -12.33 3.71
CA VAL A 49 3.42 -11.47 2.54
C VAL A 49 4.82 -10.88 2.65
N VAL A 50 5.69 -11.22 1.71
CA VAL A 50 7.04 -10.66 1.62
C VAL A 50 7.06 -9.61 0.52
N SER A 51 7.56 -8.42 0.83
CA SER A 51 7.62 -7.30 -0.12
C SER A 51 8.98 -6.60 -0.06
N ARG A 52 9.33 -5.97 -1.17
CA ARG A 52 10.37 -4.95 -1.25
C ARG A 52 9.69 -3.59 -1.28
N LEU A 53 10.04 -2.72 -0.33
CA LEU A 53 9.62 -1.32 -0.32
C LEU A 53 10.81 -0.43 -0.62
N GLU A 54 10.62 0.49 -1.56
CA GLU A 54 11.56 1.54 -1.90
C GLU A 54 10.97 2.90 -1.57
N ILE A 55 11.76 3.75 -0.89
CA ILE A 55 11.40 5.09 -0.46
C ILE A 55 12.35 6.05 -1.19
N ALA A 56 11.88 6.69 -2.25
CA ALA A 56 12.67 7.63 -3.02
C ALA A 56 13.10 8.85 -2.16
N PRO A 57 14.17 9.57 -2.54
CA PRO A 57 14.53 10.84 -1.91
C PRO A 57 13.34 11.79 -1.83
N GLY A 58 13.09 12.37 -0.66
CA GLY A 58 11.96 13.27 -0.39
C GLY A 58 10.60 12.60 -0.21
N ALA A 59 10.47 11.30 -0.48
CA ALA A 59 9.22 10.58 -0.29
C ALA A 59 8.93 10.37 1.21
N THR A 60 7.65 10.47 1.57
CA THR A 60 7.16 10.26 2.94
C THR A 60 6.38 8.96 3.03
N VAL A 61 6.73 8.11 3.98
CA VAL A 61 5.90 6.97 4.39
C VAL A 61 4.78 7.51 5.27
N PRO A 62 3.52 7.51 4.82
CA PRO A 62 2.43 8.08 5.62
C PRO A 62 2.19 7.25 6.90
N PRO A 63 1.56 7.84 7.94
CA PRO A 63 1.19 7.10 9.13
C PRO A 63 0.19 6.00 8.78
N HIS A 64 0.46 4.78 9.24
CA HIS A 64 -0.35 3.61 8.95
C HIS A 64 -0.15 2.51 10.00
N SER A 65 -0.96 1.48 9.92
CA SER A 65 -0.81 0.23 10.67
C SER A 65 -1.05 -0.97 9.75
N HIS A 66 -0.82 -2.17 10.27
CA HIS A 66 -1.08 -3.42 9.57
C HIS A 66 -2.05 -4.32 10.34
N PRO A 67 -2.86 -5.16 9.67
CA PRO A 67 -3.77 -6.11 10.30
C PRO A 67 -3.05 -7.33 10.93
N GLY A 68 -1.73 -7.34 10.91
CA GLY A 68 -0.84 -8.34 11.48
C GLY A 68 0.52 -7.76 11.82
N ASP A 69 1.46 -8.60 12.24
CA ASP A 69 2.81 -8.19 12.58
C ASP A 69 3.62 -7.90 11.31
N GLU A 70 4.42 -6.83 11.35
CA GLU A 70 5.40 -6.52 10.32
C GLU A 70 6.82 -6.69 10.88
N HIS A 71 7.64 -7.42 10.15
CA HIS A 71 9.09 -7.44 10.31
C HIS A 71 9.73 -6.78 9.09
N LEU A 72 10.72 -5.93 9.29
CA LEU A 72 11.47 -5.36 8.19
C LEU A 72 12.98 -5.52 8.41
N ILE A 73 13.70 -5.61 7.29
CA ILE A 73 15.17 -5.58 7.25
C ILE A 73 15.57 -4.51 6.26
N VAL A 74 16.47 -3.63 6.68
CA VAL A 74 17.03 -2.58 5.83
C VAL A 74 18.07 -3.21 4.90
N LEU A 75 17.88 -3.03 3.59
CA LEU A 75 18.84 -3.42 2.56
C LEU A 75 19.76 -2.25 2.23
N ASP A 76 19.17 -1.14 1.77
CA ASP A 76 19.87 0.10 1.50
C ASP A 76 19.41 1.16 2.50
N GLY A 77 20.32 1.65 3.29
CA GLY A 77 20.04 2.56 4.40
C GLY A 77 19.96 4.02 3.97
N GLY A 78 19.72 4.89 4.96
CA GLY A 78 19.67 6.32 4.79
C GLY A 78 19.05 7.02 5.98
N THR A 79 18.96 8.34 5.89
CA THR A 79 18.40 9.18 6.95
C THR A 79 16.91 9.42 6.71
N LEU A 80 16.10 9.10 7.71
CA LEU A 80 14.67 9.41 7.76
C LEU A 80 14.44 10.60 8.68
N ALA A 81 13.77 11.64 8.20
CA ALA A 81 13.34 12.78 9.00
C ALA A 81 11.95 12.52 9.60
N MET A 82 11.77 12.88 10.87
CA MET A 82 10.52 12.85 11.60
C MET A 82 9.85 14.23 11.63
N PRO A 83 8.52 14.32 11.84
CA PRO A 83 7.81 15.61 11.90
C PRO A 83 8.28 16.55 13.00
N ASP A 84 8.85 16.02 14.08
CA ASP A 84 9.40 16.79 15.20
C ASP A 84 10.82 17.32 14.95
N GLY A 85 11.33 17.13 13.71
CA GLY A 85 12.67 17.58 13.28
C GLY A 85 13.80 16.64 13.68
N LYS A 86 13.52 15.53 14.36
CA LYS A 86 14.52 14.50 14.64
C LYS A 86 14.77 13.64 13.40
N THR A 87 15.88 12.93 13.41
CA THR A 87 16.25 11.98 12.37
C THR A 87 16.43 10.59 12.95
N LEU A 88 16.17 9.60 12.10
CA LEU A 88 16.39 8.18 12.35
C LEU A 88 17.29 7.64 11.24
N GLU A 89 18.42 7.06 11.62
CA GLU A 89 19.31 6.41 10.66
C GLU A 89 18.91 4.95 10.45
N PHE A 90 18.51 4.61 9.21
CA PHE A 90 18.38 3.24 8.78
C PHE A 90 19.75 2.74 8.29
N LYS A 91 20.29 1.72 8.94
CA LYS A 91 21.55 1.12 8.57
C LYS A 91 21.32 -0.24 7.89
N PRO A 92 22.06 -0.58 6.83
CA PRO A 92 21.99 -1.91 6.21
C PRO A 92 22.12 -3.03 7.24
N GLY A 93 21.21 -4.03 7.17
CA GLY A 93 21.12 -5.12 8.13
C GLY A 93 20.31 -4.80 9.40
N MET A 94 19.89 -3.57 9.62
CA MET A 94 18.99 -3.22 10.73
C MET A 94 17.67 -3.95 10.57
N ALA A 95 17.19 -4.58 11.66
CA ALA A 95 15.90 -5.26 11.70
C ALA A 95 14.98 -4.58 12.71
N LEU A 96 13.72 -4.38 12.32
CA LEU A 96 12.66 -3.81 13.15
C LEU A 96 11.42 -4.68 13.12
N MET A 97 10.58 -4.55 14.15
CA MET A 97 9.29 -5.23 14.24
C MET A 97 8.22 -4.25 14.70
N PHE A 98 7.09 -4.26 14.01
CA PHE A 98 5.90 -3.49 14.37
C PHE A 98 4.75 -4.47 14.66
N PRO A 99 4.21 -4.49 15.89
CA PRO A 99 3.10 -5.35 16.23
C PRO A 99 1.82 -4.96 15.48
N LYS A 100 0.94 -5.94 15.31
CA LYS A 100 -0.42 -5.75 14.77
C LYS A 100 -1.08 -4.50 15.33
N GLY A 101 -1.61 -3.64 14.44
CA GLY A 101 -2.36 -2.43 14.78
C GLY A 101 -1.50 -1.28 15.30
N LYS A 102 -0.20 -1.45 15.48
CA LYS A 102 0.70 -0.37 15.90
C LYS A 102 0.85 0.65 14.78
N VAL A 103 0.41 1.88 15.00
CA VAL A 103 0.60 2.98 14.06
C VAL A 103 2.08 3.35 14.02
N HIS A 104 2.62 3.44 12.81
CA HIS A 104 4.00 3.83 12.51
C HIS A 104 4.07 4.52 11.14
N GLY A 105 5.26 4.93 10.71
CA GLY A 105 5.47 5.76 9.52
C GLY A 105 5.62 7.24 9.92
N ASN A 106 5.08 8.12 9.08
CA ASN A 106 5.28 9.58 9.18
C ASN A 106 6.77 9.97 9.12
N LEU A 107 7.50 9.30 8.23
CA LEU A 107 8.93 9.42 8.06
C LEU A 107 9.24 9.80 6.60
N THR A 108 10.10 10.79 6.40
CA THR A 108 10.51 11.26 5.07
C THR A 108 11.97 10.88 4.80
N ASN A 109 12.26 10.31 3.64
CA ASN A 109 13.65 10.10 3.22
C ASN A 109 14.34 11.45 3.00
N ALA A 110 15.20 11.84 3.93
CA ALA A 110 15.95 13.09 3.90
C ALA A 110 17.28 12.99 3.12
N GLY A 111 17.61 11.79 2.61
CA GLY A 111 18.82 11.55 1.83
C GLY A 111 18.66 11.85 0.35
N THR A 112 19.72 11.57 -0.41
CA THR A 112 19.78 11.75 -1.87
C THR A 112 19.69 10.44 -2.66
N ALA A 113 19.63 9.29 -1.97
CA ALA A 113 19.48 7.97 -2.54
C ALA A 113 18.21 7.29 -2.01
N PRO A 114 17.61 6.34 -2.74
CA PRO A 114 16.50 5.56 -2.24
C PRO A 114 16.89 4.75 -1.00
N ILE A 115 15.98 4.66 -0.03
CA ILE A 115 16.06 3.69 1.07
C ILE A 115 15.27 2.46 0.65
N VAL A 116 15.87 1.27 0.80
CA VAL A 116 15.25 0.00 0.43
C VAL A 116 15.16 -0.91 1.64
N VAL A 117 13.96 -1.44 1.88
CA VAL A 117 13.71 -2.41 2.93
C VAL A 117 12.96 -3.63 2.37
N TYR A 118 13.25 -4.80 2.93
CA TYR A 118 12.37 -5.96 2.81
C TYR A 118 11.43 -6.01 4.00
N THR A 119 10.15 -6.24 3.73
CA THR A 119 9.12 -6.37 4.76
C THR A 119 8.49 -7.75 4.69
N THR A 120 8.18 -8.31 5.84
CA THR A 120 7.42 -9.55 5.98
C THR A 120 6.24 -9.29 6.89
N HIS A 121 5.04 -9.50 6.38
CA HIS A 121 3.80 -9.33 7.14
C HIS A 121 3.15 -10.69 7.37
N ILE A 122 2.68 -10.93 8.58
CA ILE A 122 1.84 -12.10 8.91
C ILE A 122 0.44 -11.55 9.19
N ILE A 123 -0.48 -11.76 8.26
CA ILE A 123 -1.81 -11.15 8.27
C ILE A 123 -2.91 -12.19 8.07
N GLN A 124 -4.15 -11.83 8.41
CA GLN A 124 -5.31 -12.62 8.03
C GLN A 124 -5.54 -12.52 6.53
N LYS A 125 -5.86 -13.64 5.89
CA LYS A 125 -6.17 -13.72 4.45
C LYS A 125 -7.28 -12.74 4.08
N GLY A 126 -7.08 -12.06 2.93
CA GLY A 126 -8.07 -11.13 2.38
C GLY A 126 -8.13 -9.77 3.07
N GLN A 127 -7.28 -9.53 4.08
CA GLN A 127 -7.15 -8.20 4.67
C GLN A 127 -6.22 -7.31 3.82
N PRO A 128 -6.46 -5.99 3.77
CA PRO A 128 -5.53 -5.06 3.13
C PRO A 128 -4.20 -5.07 3.90
N LEU A 129 -3.08 -5.03 3.16
CA LEU A 129 -1.75 -5.05 3.79
C LEU A 129 -1.52 -3.84 4.70
N THR A 130 -2.07 -2.68 4.34
CA THR A 130 -1.86 -1.40 5.02
C THR A 130 -3.21 -0.75 5.34
N ILE A 131 -3.35 -0.25 6.56
CA ILE A 131 -4.51 0.48 7.06
C ILE A 131 -4.04 1.92 7.34
N PRO A 132 -4.51 2.93 6.57
CA PRO A 132 -4.16 4.32 6.81
C PRO A 132 -4.55 4.77 8.22
N ALA A 133 -3.67 5.52 8.89
CA ALA A 133 -3.95 6.16 10.16
C ALA A 133 -4.11 7.68 9.95
N LYS A 134 -4.88 8.29 10.83
CA LYS A 134 -5.10 9.76 10.84
C LYS A 134 -4.04 10.44 11.71
#